data_c94f303a837bafc209ecc56c068cba6c
#
_entry.id   c94f303a837bafc209ecc56c068cba6c
#
_cell.length_a   1.000
_cell.length_b   1.000
_cell.length_c   1.000
_cell.angle_alpha   90.00
_cell.angle_beta   90.00
_cell.angle_gamma   90.00
#
_symmetry.space_group_name_H-M   'P 1'
#
loop_
_entity.id
_entity.type
_entity.pdbx_description
1 polymer ?
#
loop_
_entity_poly.entity_id
_entity_poly.type
_entity_poly.pdbx_seq_one_letter_code
_entity_poly.pdbx_strand_id
1 'polypeptide(L)'
;SNPNNPAWICLTESELRTIGELATKYDTIVLEDLAYMGMDFRKELGHPFQAPFQATAARYTDNYVLMISGSKIFSYAGQRIAIAAISDKLRNRFYPALKERYGIGRFAESYALTFLYAASSGASHSAQYALAAMFKAAADGKLDFVGHTREYAHRAHRVKELFERHGFHIVYDKDQDEHVSDGFFFTVGYGSMPSSDLVAALLRYGICAISLTSTGSLQNGVRVCVSQMNREEQYDLLDRRLRDFAQDYARK
;
A
#
# COMPACT_ATOMS: atom_id res chain seq x y z
N SER A 1 -6.34 1.37 -4.81
CA SER A 1 -5.00 1.16 -4.25
C SER A 1 -4.41 -0.12 -4.78
N ASN A 2 -3.15 -0.11 -5.21
CA ASN A 2 -2.49 -1.22 -5.89
C ASN A 2 -0.99 -1.27 -5.53
N PRO A 3 -0.53 -2.19 -4.66
CA PRO A 3 -1.30 -3.10 -3.79
C PRO A 3 -2.27 -2.39 -2.85
N ASN A 4 -3.30 -3.11 -2.40
CA ASN A 4 -4.29 -2.51 -1.52
C ASN A 4 -4.01 -2.77 -0.02
N ASN A 5 -4.70 -2.05 0.84
CA ASN A 5 -4.72 -2.22 2.28
C ASN A 5 -6.17 -2.48 2.72
N PRO A 6 -6.48 -3.57 3.47
CA PRO A 6 -5.55 -4.42 4.23
C PRO A 6 -5.13 -5.74 3.55
N ALA A 7 -5.75 -6.14 2.44
CA ALA A 7 -5.68 -7.50 1.90
C ALA A 7 -4.38 -7.77 1.11
N TRP A 8 -3.65 -6.74 0.70
CA TRP A 8 -2.48 -6.81 -0.17
C TRP A 8 -2.77 -7.35 -1.59
N ILE A 9 -4.00 -7.18 -2.06
CA ILE A 9 -4.38 -7.54 -3.43
C ILE A 9 -3.66 -6.61 -4.41
N CYS A 10 -3.03 -7.20 -5.41
CA CYS A 10 -2.39 -6.51 -6.51
C CYS A 10 -3.17 -6.78 -7.79
N LEU A 11 -3.62 -5.73 -8.46
CA LEU A 11 -4.36 -5.85 -9.71
C LEU A 11 -3.48 -6.46 -10.81
N THR A 12 -4.06 -7.35 -11.60
CA THR A 12 -3.44 -7.94 -12.77
C THR A 12 -3.40 -6.96 -13.94
N GLU A 13 -2.56 -7.24 -14.94
CA GLU A 13 -2.55 -6.41 -16.15
C GLU A 13 -3.88 -6.45 -16.92
N SER A 14 -4.60 -7.58 -16.89
CA SER A 14 -5.92 -7.70 -17.52
C SER A 14 -6.98 -6.86 -16.83
N GLU A 15 -6.99 -6.82 -15.50
CA GLU A 15 -7.88 -5.97 -14.72
C GLU A 15 -7.59 -4.49 -14.93
N LEU A 16 -6.30 -4.10 -14.90
CA LEU A 16 -5.89 -2.72 -15.16
C LEU A 16 -6.22 -2.27 -16.60
N ARG A 17 -6.11 -3.17 -17.57
CA ARG A 17 -6.55 -2.93 -18.97
C ARG A 17 -8.05 -2.67 -19.00
N THR A 18 -8.85 -3.53 -18.39
CA THR A 18 -10.31 -3.38 -18.31
C THR A 18 -10.69 -2.05 -17.66
N ILE A 19 -10.04 -1.70 -16.54
CA ILE A 19 -10.24 -0.41 -15.87
C ILE A 19 -9.90 0.76 -16.81
N GLY A 20 -8.79 0.69 -17.53
CA GLY A 20 -8.35 1.73 -18.47
C GLY A 20 -9.28 1.89 -19.66
N GLU A 21 -9.76 0.79 -20.23
CA GLU A 21 -10.73 0.78 -21.33
C GLU A 21 -12.07 1.39 -20.91
N LEU A 22 -12.57 1.01 -19.72
CA LEU A 22 -13.79 1.58 -19.16
C LEU A 22 -13.62 3.07 -18.82
N ALA A 23 -12.50 3.45 -18.24
CA ALA A 23 -12.20 4.85 -17.95
C ALA A 23 -12.16 5.71 -19.22
N THR A 24 -11.62 5.17 -20.29
CA THR A 24 -11.60 5.84 -21.60
C THR A 24 -13.01 5.91 -22.21
N LYS A 25 -13.74 4.78 -22.18
CA LYS A 25 -15.09 4.68 -22.77
C LYS A 25 -16.09 5.62 -22.10
N TYR A 26 -16.04 5.72 -20.78
CA TYR A 26 -16.99 6.52 -19.99
C TYR A 26 -16.43 7.89 -19.56
N ASP A 27 -15.26 8.24 -20.08
CA ASP A 27 -14.59 9.51 -19.76
C ASP A 27 -14.44 9.74 -18.25
N THR A 28 -14.10 8.68 -17.52
CA THR A 28 -13.93 8.68 -16.08
C THR A 28 -12.45 8.80 -15.72
N ILE A 29 -12.13 9.57 -14.68
CA ILE A 29 -10.77 9.72 -14.19
C ILE A 29 -10.46 8.59 -13.19
N VAL A 30 -9.37 7.87 -13.41
CA VAL A 30 -8.83 6.88 -12.49
C VAL A 30 -7.85 7.57 -11.53
N LEU A 31 -8.18 7.58 -10.24
CA LEU A 31 -7.23 7.91 -9.18
C LEU A 31 -6.60 6.61 -8.68
N GLU A 32 -5.36 6.34 -9.07
CA GLU A 32 -4.66 5.13 -8.63
C GLU A 32 -3.74 5.45 -7.46
N ASP A 33 -4.06 4.90 -6.29
CA ASP A 33 -3.25 5.03 -5.08
C ASP A 33 -2.11 4.00 -5.11
N LEU A 34 -0.90 4.49 -5.29
CA LEU A 34 0.35 3.74 -5.36
C LEU A 34 1.19 3.93 -4.09
N ALA A 35 0.54 3.96 -2.91
CA ALA A 35 1.25 4.06 -1.64
C ALA A 35 2.27 2.91 -1.41
N TYR A 36 2.05 1.77 -2.03
CA TYR A 36 2.90 0.58 -2.00
C TYR A 36 3.53 0.25 -3.36
N MET A 37 3.82 1.29 -4.16
CA MET A 37 4.48 1.13 -5.46
C MET A 37 5.77 0.31 -5.33
N GLY A 38 6.00 -0.60 -6.28
CA GLY A 38 7.19 -1.48 -6.29
C GLY A 38 7.10 -2.67 -5.34
N MET A 39 5.93 -2.92 -4.73
CA MET A 39 5.74 -3.97 -3.73
C MET A 39 4.75 -5.06 -4.19
N ASP A 40 4.63 -5.32 -5.47
CA ASP A 40 4.01 -6.54 -5.98
C ASP A 40 5.04 -7.66 -6.02
N PHE A 41 5.13 -8.41 -4.93
CA PHE A 41 6.14 -9.46 -4.76
C PHE A 41 5.80 -10.79 -5.42
N ARG A 42 4.66 -10.88 -6.13
CA ARG A 42 4.32 -12.05 -6.99
C ARG A 42 5.22 -12.10 -8.22
N LYS A 43 5.87 -10.99 -8.56
CA LYS A 43 6.73 -10.84 -9.74
C LYS A 43 8.09 -10.28 -9.35
N GLU A 44 9.11 -10.64 -10.12
CA GLU A 44 10.35 -9.88 -10.07
C GLU A 44 10.18 -8.58 -10.85
N LEU A 45 10.20 -7.47 -10.13
CA LEU A 45 10.26 -6.14 -10.72
C LEU A 45 11.72 -5.75 -10.98
N GLY A 46 11.93 -4.94 -12.01
CA GLY A 46 13.24 -4.36 -12.30
C GLY A 46 13.65 -3.31 -11.28
N HIS A 47 14.89 -2.87 -11.38
CA HIS A 47 15.36 -1.71 -10.61
C HIS A 47 14.59 -0.44 -10.99
N PRO A 48 14.66 0.62 -10.21
CA PRO A 48 14.04 1.90 -10.58
C PRO A 48 14.40 2.33 -12.00
N PHE A 49 13.39 2.73 -12.77
CA PHE A 49 13.51 3.11 -14.19
C PHE A 49 13.97 2.01 -15.16
N GLN A 50 13.98 0.75 -14.72
CA GLN A 50 14.29 -0.44 -15.55
C GLN A 50 13.14 -1.44 -15.50
N ALA A 51 12.77 -1.96 -16.67
CA ALA A 51 11.74 -3.02 -16.76
C ALA A 51 12.23 -4.34 -16.11
N PRO A 52 11.29 -5.20 -15.66
CA PRO A 52 9.85 -5.02 -15.74
C PRO A 52 9.30 -4.08 -14.65
N PHE A 53 8.34 -3.24 -15.01
CA PHE A 53 7.70 -2.30 -14.09
C PHE A 53 6.44 -2.90 -13.46
N GLN A 54 6.06 -2.41 -12.28
CA GLN A 54 4.72 -2.65 -11.76
C GLN A 54 3.68 -2.09 -12.74
N ALA A 55 2.66 -2.88 -13.03
CA ALA A 55 1.57 -2.45 -13.89
C ALA A 55 0.71 -1.38 -13.18
N THR A 56 0.25 -0.38 -13.97
CA THR A 56 -0.66 0.68 -13.54
C THR A 56 -1.72 0.94 -14.60
N ALA A 57 -2.83 1.57 -14.21
CA ALA A 57 -3.88 1.97 -15.15
C ALA A 57 -3.38 2.98 -16.20
N ALA A 58 -2.34 3.75 -15.90
CA ALA A 58 -1.74 4.71 -16.82
C ALA A 58 -1.20 4.09 -18.12
N ARG A 59 -0.99 2.76 -18.14
CA ARG A 59 -0.60 2.03 -19.35
C ARG A 59 -1.73 1.88 -20.36
N TYR A 60 -2.98 2.00 -19.91
CA TYR A 60 -4.17 1.64 -20.69
C TYR A 60 -5.16 2.79 -20.88
N THR A 61 -4.94 3.94 -20.29
CA THR A 61 -5.76 5.14 -20.46
C THR A 61 -4.96 6.40 -20.20
N ASP A 62 -5.36 7.52 -20.81
CA ASP A 62 -4.87 8.86 -20.48
C ASP A 62 -5.75 9.59 -19.44
N ASN A 63 -6.77 8.93 -18.92
CA ASN A 63 -7.65 9.49 -17.91
C ASN A 63 -7.19 9.08 -16.50
N TYR A 64 -5.95 9.41 -16.13
CA TYR A 64 -5.40 8.98 -14.83
C TYR A 64 -4.74 10.10 -14.02
N VAL A 65 -4.76 9.89 -12.72
CA VAL A 65 -3.88 10.53 -11.73
C VAL A 65 -3.25 9.42 -10.90
N LEU A 66 -1.93 9.27 -10.95
CA LEU A 66 -1.20 8.34 -10.08
C LEU A 66 -0.76 9.05 -8.82
N MET A 67 -1.09 8.49 -7.66
CA MET A 67 -0.75 9.04 -6.36
C MET A 67 0.38 8.23 -5.74
N ILE A 68 1.62 8.71 -5.88
CA ILE A 68 2.86 8.01 -5.49
C ILE A 68 3.33 8.56 -4.15
N SER A 69 3.28 7.76 -3.10
CA SER A 69 3.67 8.17 -1.75
C SER A 69 5.12 7.86 -1.46
N GLY A 70 5.84 8.82 -0.88
CA GLY A 70 7.18 8.59 -0.30
C GLY A 70 7.16 7.77 0.99
N SER A 71 5.98 7.57 1.59
CA SER A 71 5.84 6.98 2.93
C SER A 71 6.42 5.57 3.04
N LYS A 72 6.25 4.71 2.02
CA LYS A 72 6.63 3.30 2.08
C LYS A 72 7.90 3.03 1.26
N ILE A 73 7.96 3.50 0.02
CA ILE A 73 9.11 3.26 -0.86
C ILE A 73 10.41 3.88 -0.35
N PHE A 74 10.33 4.98 0.41
CA PHE A 74 11.49 5.66 0.98
C PHE A 74 11.48 5.73 2.52
N SER A 75 10.60 4.99 3.20
CA SER A 75 10.40 5.08 4.66
C SER A 75 10.18 6.53 5.16
N TYR A 76 9.53 7.36 4.35
CA TYR A 76 9.41 8.81 4.53
C TYR A 76 8.03 9.23 5.07
N ALA A 77 7.36 8.33 5.80
CA ALA A 77 5.98 8.51 6.25
C ALA A 77 5.77 9.73 7.15
N GLY A 78 6.76 10.07 8.00
CA GLY A 78 6.70 11.20 8.92
C GLY A 78 6.64 12.58 8.23
N GLN A 79 7.08 12.67 6.99
CA GLN A 79 7.13 13.94 6.24
C GLN A 79 5.85 14.27 5.48
N ARG A 80 4.88 13.36 5.46
CA ARG A 80 3.55 13.58 4.89
C ARG A 80 3.59 14.11 3.45
N ILE A 81 4.35 13.43 2.56
CA ILE A 81 4.60 13.86 1.18
C ILE A 81 4.31 12.76 0.18
N ALA A 82 3.69 13.14 -0.94
CA ALA A 82 3.41 12.30 -2.08
C ALA A 82 3.51 13.12 -3.38
N ILE A 83 3.53 12.44 -4.52
CA ILE A 83 3.46 13.04 -5.85
C ILE A 83 2.13 12.64 -6.48
N ALA A 84 1.46 13.58 -7.14
CA ALA A 84 0.38 13.32 -8.06
C ALA A 84 0.91 13.43 -9.50
N ALA A 85 1.04 12.30 -10.19
CA ALA A 85 1.40 12.28 -11.61
C ALA A 85 0.11 12.31 -12.45
N ILE A 86 -0.15 13.43 -13.09
CA ILE A 86 -1.36 13.69 -13.89
C ILE A 86 -0.99 13.53 -15.36
N SER A 87 -1.81 12.79 -16.13
CA SER A 87 -1.58 12.65 -17.57
C SER A 87 -1.59 14.00 -18.29
N ASP A 88 -0.88 14.11 -19.42
CA ASP A 88 -0.85 15.34 -20.22
C ASP A 88 -2.24 15.71 -20.75
N LYS A 89 -3.07 14.73 -21.06
CA LYS A 89 -4.45 14.92 -21.47
C LYS A 89 -5.27 15.59 -20.38
N LEU A 90 -5.25 15.05 -19.15
CA LEU A 90 -5.97 15.64 -18.02
C LEU A 90 -5.36 16.96 -17.58
N ARG A 91 -4.06 17.09 -17.57
CA ARG A 91 -3.34 18.30 -17.17
C ARG A 91 -3.91 19.53 -17.86
N ASN A 92 -4.11 19.45 -19.17
CA ASN A 92 -4.55 20.55 -20.00
C ASN A 92 -6.08 20.63 -20.18
N ARG A 93 -6.81 19.63 -19.70
CA ARG A 93 -8.26 19.55 -19.89
C ARG A 93 -8.97 20.68 -19.15
N PHE A 94 -9.87 21.37 -19.86
CA PHE A 94 -10.67 22.44 -19.30
C PHE A 94 -12.05 21.92 -18.85
N TYR A 95 -12.43 22.28 -17.63
CA TYR A 95 -13.73 21.98 -17.03
C TYR A 95 -14.48 23.27 -16.73
N PRO A 96 -15.58 23.58 -17.44
CA PRO A 96 -16.38 24.79 -17.18
C PRO A 96 -16.84 24.89 -15.75
N ALA A 97 -17.31 23.81 -15.14
CA ALA A 97 -17.75 23.76 -13.75
C ALA A 97 -16.64 24.13 -12.73
N LEU A 98 -15.39 23.76 -13.01
CA LEU A 98 -14.25 24.19 -12.17
C LEU A 98 -14.00 25.68 -12.33
N LYS A 99 -14.11 26.23 -13.57
CA LYS A 99 -13.96 27.64 -13.82
C LYS A 99 -15.04 28.45 -13.13
N GLU A 100 -16.28 28.01 -13.21
CA GLU A 100 -17.42 28.66 -12.54
C GLU A 100 -17.25 28.68 -11.02
N ARG A 101 -16.90 27.51 -10.44
CA ARG A 101 -16.84 27.34 -8.98
C ARG A 101 -15.59 27.92 -8.33
N TYR A 102 -14.44 27.85 -9.00
CA TYR A 102 -13.13 28.16 -8.41
C TYR A 102 -12.34 29.24 -9.16
N GLY A 103 -12.88 29.76 -10.25
CA GLY A 103 -12.18 30.75 -11.08
C GLY A 103 -11.08 30.17 -11.98
N ILE A 104 -10.75 28.87 -11.84
CA ILE A 104 -9.70 28.19 -12.58
C ILE A 104 -10.31 26.95 -13.25
N GLY A 105 -10.24 26.88 -14.59
CA GLY A 105 -10.90 25.81 -15.36
C GLY A 105 -9.99 24.66 -15.78
N ARG A 106 -8.66 24.85 -15.84
CA ARG A 106 -7.73 23.76 -16.18
C ARG A 106 -7.56 22.82 -15.01
N PHE A 107 -7.64 21.50 -15.28
CA PHE A 107 -7.65 20.48 -14.23
C PHE A 107 -6.43 20.55 -13.31
N ALA A 108 -5.22 20.53 -13.84
CA ALA A 108 -4.01 20.51 -13.00
C ALA A 108 -3.83 21.81 -12.19
N GLU A 109 -4.20 22.95 -12.77
CA GLU A 109 -4.16 24.24 -12.06
C GLU A 109 -5.18 24.27 -10.92
N SER A 110 -6.42 23.83 -11.18
CA SER A 110 -7.45 23.69 -10.15
C SER A 110 -7.05 22.70 -9.07
N TYR A 111 -6.46 21.56 -9.46
CA TYR A 111 -5.96 20.56 -8.51
C TYR A 111 -4.90 21.15 -7.57
N ALA A 112 -3.90 21.84 -8.12
CA ALA A 112 -2.80 22.38 -7.33
C ALA A 112 -3.20 23.60 -6.48
N LEU A 113 -3.91 24.59 -7.09
CA LEU A 113 -4.11 25.89 -6.49
C LEU A 113 -5.41 25.98 -5.66
N THR A 114 -6.39 25.08 -5.91
CA THR A 114 -7.63 25.05 -5.14
C THR A 114 -7.69 23.84 -4.20
N PHE A 115 -7.68 22.62 -4.72
CA PHE A 115 -7.89 21.44 -3.87
C PHE A 115 -6.70 21.17 -2.96
N LEU A 116 -5.50 21.06 -3.51
CA LEU A 116 -4.29 20.72 -2.74
C LEU A 116 -3.99 21.82 -1.72
N TYR A 117 -3.99 23.08 -2.16
CA TYR A 117 -3.72 24.21 -1.29
C TYR A 117 -4.79 24.37 -0.21
N ALA A 118 -6.07 24.29 -0.56
CA ALA A 118 -7.17 24.42 0.41
C ALA A 118 -7.18 23.28 1.45
N ALA A 119 -6.81 22.05 1.04
CA ALA A 119 -6.80 20.90 1.93
C ALA A 119 -5.57 20.82 2.85
N SER A 120 -4.44 21.44 2.47
CA SER A 120 -3.15 21.23 3.15
C SER A 120 -2.36 22.50 3.45
N SER A 121 -2.84 23.67 3.00
CA SER A 121 -2.06 24.94 2.98
C SER A 121 -0.72 24.82 2.22
N GLY A 122 -0.60 23.82 1.36
CA GLY A 122 0.60 23.49 0.61
C GLY A 122 1.42 22.34 1.26
N ALA A 123 2.22 21.69 0.45
CA ALA A 123 3.14 20.65 0.92
C ALA A 123 4.41 21.27 1.51
N SER A 124 4.98 20.63 2.54
CA SER A 124 6.23 21.07 3.15
C SER A 124 7.35 21.21 2.12
N HIS A 125 8.00 22.36 2.08
CA HIS A 125 9.03 22.69 1.10
C HIS A 125 10.26 21.75 1.22
N SER A 126 10.75 21.55 2.45
CA SER A 126 11.87 20.63 2.71
C SER A 126 11.56 19.19 2.33
N ALA A 127 10.32 18.72 2.58
CA ALA A 127 9.90 17.38 2.21
C ALA A 127 9.83 17.20 0.68
N GLN A 128 9.42 18.23 -0.08
CA GLN A 128 9.42 18.20 -1.55
C GLN A 128 10.84 18.05 -2.11
N TYR A 129 11.79 18.86 -1.65
CA TYR A 129 13.18 18.79 -2.10
C TYR A 129 13.83 17.44 -1.76
N ALA A 130 13.59 16.94 -0.55
CA ALA A 130 14.13 15.64 -0.16
C ALA A 130 13.54 14.49 -0.97
N LEU A 131 12.20 14.49 -1.22
CA LEU A 131 11.58 13.49 -2.08
C LEU A 131 12.10 13.57 -3.52
N ALA A 132 12.26 14.77 -4.07
CA ALA A 132 12.85 14.97 -5.40
C ALA A 132 14.29 14.44 -5.48
N ALA A 133 15.10 14.67 -4.43
CA ALA A 133 16.47 14.16 -4.36
C ALA A 133 16.51 12.62 -4.30
N MET A 134 15.60 11.99 -3.58
CA MET A 134 15.49 10.51 -3.53
C MET A 134 15.10 9.93 -4.90
N PHE A 135 14.13 10.52 -5.59
CA PHE A 135 13.79 10.09 -6.96
C PHE A 135 14.94 10.34 -7.94
N LYS A 136 15.65 11.46 -7.80
CA LYS A 136 16.84 11.70 -8.62
C LYS A 136 17.92 10.66 -8.35
N ALA A 137 18.20 10.33 -7.09
CA ALA A 137 19.16 9.29 -6.73
C ALA A 137 18.77 7.92 -7.31
N ALA A 138 17.47 7.60 -7.33
CA ALA A 138 16.96 6.39 -7.96
C ALA A 138 17.16 6.41 -9.49
N ALA A 139 16.88 7.55 -10.14
CA ALA A 139 17.12 7.73 -11.58
C ALA A 139 18.60 7.65 -11.95
N ASP A 140 19.47 8.12 -11.07
CA ASP A 140 20.93 8.04 -11.24
C ASP A 140 21.49 6.64 -10.90
N GLY A 141 20.64 5.64 -10.55
CA GLY A 141 21.06 4.31 -10.15
C GLY A 141 21.73 4.21 -8.77
N LYS A 142 21.64 5.25 -7.95
CA LYS A 142 22.27 5.34 -6.62
C LYS A 142 21.36 4.87 -5.49
N LEU A 143 20.07 4.72 -5.75
CA LEU A 143 19.06 4.30 -4.78
C LEU A 143 18.11 3.29 -5.42
N ASP A 144 18.24 2.03 -5.04
CA ASP A 144 17.33 0.95 -5.46
C ASP A 144 16.23 0.73 -4.43
N PHE A 145 15.19 1.56 -4.49
CA PHE A 145 14.06 1.41 -3.58
C PHE A 145 13.24 0.15 -3.85
N VAL A 146 13.25 -0.37 -5.09
CA VAL A 146 12.53 -1.61 -5.44
C VAL A 146 13.21 -2.80 -4.76
N GLY A 147 14.54 -2.92 -4.91
CA GLY A 147 15.32 -3.96 -4.24
C GLY A 147 15.20 -3.89 -2.71
N HIS A 148 15.27 -2.69 -2.14
CA HIS A 148 15.15 -2.50 -0.68
C HIS A 148 13.78 -2.94 -0.14
N THR A 149 12.70 -2.77 -0.90
CA THR A 149 11.36 -3.18 -0.43
C THR A 149 11.14 -4.69 -0.47
N ARG A 150 11.92 -5.46 -1.23
CA ARG A 150 11.84 -6.94 -1.26
C ARG A 150 12.06 -7.58 0.11
N GLU A 151 12.82 -6.92 0.96
CA GLU A 151 13.03 -7.36 2.34
C GLU A 151 11.71 -7.51 3.11
N TYR A 152 10.69 -6.73 2.79
CA TYR A 152 9.37 -6.86 3.42
C TYR A 152 8.69 -8.19 3.07
N ALA A 153 8.87 -8.71 1.87
CA ALA A 153 8.35 -10.02 1.49
C ALA A 153 8.99 -11.15 2.32
N HIS A 154 10.31 -11.12 2.49
CA HIS A 154 11.02 -12.10 3.33
C HIS A 154 10.55 -12.05 4.79
N ARG A 155 10.40 -10.84 5.34
CA ARG A 155 9.90 -10.65 6.70
C ARG A 155 8.46 -11.13 6.85
N ALA A 156 7.60 -10.82 5.87
CA ALA A 156 6.21 -11.25 5.87
C ALA A 156 6.11 -12.78 5.85
N HIS A 157 6.87 -13.44 5.00
CA HIS A 157 6.91 -14.90 4.92
C HIS A 157 7.30 -15.53 6.27
N ARG A 158 8.41 -15.10 6.86
CA ARG A 158 8.87 -15.60 8.17
C ARG A 158 7.85 -15.37 9.30
N VAL A 159 7.27 -14.18 9.36
CA VAL A 159 6.29 -13.85 10.42
C VAL A 159 4.98 -14.61 10.21
N LYS A 160 4.55 -14.79 8.96
CA LYS A 160 3.37 -15.58 8.58
C LYS A 160 3.52 -17.02 9.06
N GLU A 161 4.66 -17.68 8.78
CA GLU A 161 4.95 -19.03 9.25
C GLU A 161 4.88 -19.17 10.78
N LEU A 162 5.33 -18.13 11.53
CA LEU A 162 5.22 -18.14 12.98
C LEU A 162 3.75 -18.11 13.44
N PHE A 163 2.91 -17.28 12.84
CA PHE A 163 1.49 -17.24 13.16
C PHE A 163 0.79 -18.57 12.84
N GLU A 164 1.02 -19.12 11.63
CA GLU A 164 0.43 -20.39 11.20
C GLU A 164 0.85 -21.56 12.09
N ARG A 165 2.12 -21.63 12.49
CA ARG A 165 2.66 -22.64 13.42
C ARG A 165 1.91 -22.68 14.75
N HIS A 166 1.38 -21.55 15.18
CA HIS A 166 0.66 -21.41 16.44
C HIS A 166 -0.87 -21.36 16.27
N GLY A 167 -1.39 -21.88 15.15
CA GLY A 167 -2.82 -22.11 14.93
C GLY A 167 -3.61 -20.93 14.39
N PHE A 168 -2.93 -19.88 13.95
CA PHE A 168 -3.57 -18.81 13.20
C PHE A 168 -3.78 -19.22 11.74
N HIS A 169 -4.77 -18.64 11.10
CA HIS A 169 -5.00 -18.77 9.67
C HIS A 169 -4.88 -17.41 8.98
N ILE A 170 -4.55 -17.43 7.68
CA ILE A 170 -4.51 -16.22 6.87
C ILE A 170 -5.93 -15.85 6.47
N VAL A 171 -6.34 -14.58 6.69
CA VAL A 171 -7.71 -14.13 6.38
C VAL A 171 -7.85 -13.78 4.91
N TYR A 172 -6.92 -13.01 4.36
CA TYR A 172 -6.85 -12.71 2.93
C TYR A 172 -5.64 -13.43 2.35
N ASP A 173 -5.84 -14.67 1.91
CA ASP A 173 -4.79 -15.53 1.36
C ASP A 173 -4.76 -15.52 -0.17
N LYS A 174 -5.94 -15.45 -0.79
CA LYS A 174 -6.10 -15.51 -2.23
C LYS A 174 -6.96 -14.38 -2.76
N ASP A 175 -6.63 -13.97 -3.97
CA ASP A 175 -7.48 -13.17 -4.85
C ASP A 175 -7.77 -14.00 -6.09
N GLN A 176 -9.04 -14.36 -6.30
CA GLN A 176 -9.44 -15.38 -7.26
C GLN A 176 -8.70 -16.71 -6.96
N ASP A 177 -7.92 -17.22 -7.87
CA ASP A 177 -7.18 -18.48 -7.73
C ASP A 177 -5.70 -18.28 -7.36
N GLU A 178 -5.21 -17.04 -7.29
CA GLU A 178 -3.81 -16.71 -6.99
C GLU A 178 -3.62 -16.27 -5.54
N HIS A 179 -2.50 -16.68 -4.93
CA HIS A 179 -2.14 -16.17 -3.62
C HIS A 179 -1.80 -14.68 -3.68
N VAL A 180 -2.27 -13.93 -2.67
CA VAL A 180 -1.86 -12.54 -2.52
C VAL A 180 -0.36 -12.46 -2.21
N SER A 181 0.30 -11.45 -2.73
CA SER A 181 1.70 -11.23 -2.40
C SER A 181 1.79 -10.54 -1.04
N ASP A 182 2.29 -11.27 -0.06
CA ASP A 182 2.57 -10.68 1.24
C ASP A 182 3.68 -9.64 1.14
N GLY A 183 3.56 -8.57 1.93
CA GLY A 183 4.53 -7.50 1.84
C GLY A 183 4.72 -6.76 3.16
N PHE A 184 4.41 -5.49 3.18
CA PHE A 184 4.58 -4.63 4.35
C PHE A 184 3.70 -5.10 5.52
N PHE A 185 2.58 -5.74 5.23
CA PHE A 185 1.66 -6.37 6.18
C PHE A 185 0.90 -7.52 5.51
N PHE A 186 0.27 -8.34 6.35
CA PHE A 186 -0.66 -9.41 6.00
C PHE A 186 -1.74 -9.54 7.08
N THR A 187 -2.69 -10.45 6.89
CA THR A 187 -3.87 -10.56 7.75
C THR A 187 -4.02 -11.95 8.34
N VAL A 188 -4.26 -12.03 9.65
CA VAL A 188 -4.44 -13.30 10.35
C VAL A 188 -5.69 -13.31 11.22
N GLY A 189 -6.30 -14.48 11.34
CA GLY A 189 -7.38 -14.77 12.28
C GLY A 189 -7.02 -15.94 13.19
N TYR A 190 -7.75 -16.11 14.30
CA TYR A 190 -7.60 -17.24 15.21
C TYR A 190 -8.98 -17.87 15.49
N GLY A 191 -9.22 -19.06 14.94
CA GLY A 191 -10.55 -19.66 14.96
C GLY A 191 -11.62 -18.71 14.44
N SER A 192 -12.70 -18.55 15.19
CA SER A 192 -13.79 -17.58 14.90
C SER A 192 -13.74 -16.33 15.77
N MET A 193 -12.61 -16.06 16.44
CA MET A 193 -12.48 -14.96 17.39
C MET A 193 -12.75 -13.60 16.72
N PRO A 194 -13.64 -12.76 17.27
CA PRO A 194 -13.88 -11.41 16.75
C PRO A 194 -12.62 -10.56 16.75
N SER A 195 -12.52 -9.64 15.79
CA SER A 195 -11.33 -8.80 15.60
C SER A 195 -10.92 -8.01 16.86
N SER A 196 -11.90 -7.45 17.60
CA SER A 196 -11.66 -6.72 18.86
C SER A 196 -11.07 -7.60 19.94
N ASP A 197 -11.61 -8.81 20.07
CA ASP A 197 -11.21 -9.76 21.09
C ASP A 197 -9.81 -10.30 20.78
N LEU A 198 -9.53 -10.56 19.51
CA LEU A 198 -8.21 -10.99 19.08
C LEU A 198 -7.14 -9.91 19.34
N VAL A 199 -7.43 -8.63 19.06
CA VAL A 199 -6.54 -7.51 19.42
C VAL A 199 -6.29 -7.48 20.92
N ALA A 200 -7.35 -7.54 21.73
CA ALA A 200 -7.23 -7.50 23.20
C ALA A 200 -6.45 -8.71 23.74
N ALA A 201 -6.68 -9.89 23.15
CA ALA A 201 -5.96 -11.10 23.51
C ALA A 201 -4.47 -11.00 23.18
N LEU A 202 -4.11 -10.63 21.94
CA LEU A 202 -2.72 -10.47 21.50
C LEU A 202 -1.95 -9.44 22.34
N LEU A 203 -2.60 -8.34 22.72
CA LEU A 203 -1.98 -7.30 23.55
C LEU A 203 -1.52 -7.82 24.91
N ARG A 204 -2.22 -8.80 25.52
CA ARG A 204 -1.81 -9.44 26.78
C ARG A 204 -0.47 -10.16 26.66
N TYR A 205 -0.12 -10.60 25.47
CA TYR A 205 1.17 -11.24 25.15
C TYR A 205 2.17 -10.25 24.55
N GLY A 206 1.85 -8.95 24.56
CA GLY A 206 2.72 -7.89 24.03
C GLY A 206 2.80 -7.86 22.50
N ILE A 207 1.81 -8.42 21.81
CA ILE A 207 1.68 -8.36 20.35
C ILE A 207 0.66 -7.29 20.00
N CYS A 208 1.10 -6.22 19.33
CA CYS A 208 0.25 -5.14 18.89
C CYS A 208 -0.07 -5.31 17.40
N ALA A 209 -1.35 -5.37 17.06
CA ALA A 209 -1.85 -5.49 15.70
C ALA A 209 -3.09 -4.60 15.49
N ILE A 210 -3.51 -4.40 14.26
CA ILE A 210 -4.66 -3.57 13.93
C ILE A 210 -5.84 -4.48 13.60
N SER A 211 -6.99 -4.23 14.24
CA SER A 211 -8.25 -4.93 13.95
C SER A 211 -8.63 -4.78 12.48
N LEU A 212 -9.03 -5.87 11.82
CA LEU A 212 -9.50 -5.82 10.44
C LEU A 212 -10.78 -4.97 10.30
N THR A 213 -11.66 -4.99 11.28
CA THR A 213 -12.88 -4.16 11.26
C THR A 213 -12.56 -2.66 11.23
N SER A 214 -11.46 -2.23 11.88
CA SER A 214 -11.02 -0.83 11.81
C SER A 214 -10.45 -0.41 10.44
N THR A 215 -10.16 -1.37 9.58
CA THR A 215 -9.72 -1.13 8.19
C THR A 215 -10.85 -1.22 7.17
N GLY A 216 -12.11 -1.40 7.64
CA GLY A 216 -13.28 -1.52 6.78
C GLY A 216 -13.58 -2.96 6.33
N SER A 217 -12.85 -3.95 6.80
CA SER A 217 -13.10 -5.36 6.51
C SER A 217 -14.33 -5.88 7.25
N LEU A 218 -15.09 -6.76 6.59
CA LEU A 218 -16.18 -7.55 7.20
C LEU A 218 -15.67 -8.88 7.78
N GLN A 219 -14.40 -9.22 7.53
CA GLN A 219 -13.80 -10.45 8.08
C GLN A 219 -13.25 -10.21 9.48
N ASN A 220 -13.29 -11.24 10.31
CA ASN A 220 -12.64 -11.24 11.61
C ASN A 220 -11.13 -11.50 11.47
N GLY A 221 -10.34 -10.81 12.29
CA GLY A 221 -8.90 -10.95 12.31
C GLY A 221 -8.17 -9.65 12.58
N VAL A 222 -6.88 -9.70 12.43
CA VAL A 222 -5.98 -8.56 12.61
C VAL A 222 -5.02 -8.41 11.43
N ARG A 223 -4.58 -7.18 11.15
CA ARG A 223 -3.51 -6.87 10.23
C ARG A 223 -2.18 -6.77 10.99
N VAL A 224 -1.25 -7.61 10.61
CA VAL A 224 0.13 -7.67 11.16
C VAL A 224 1.06 -6.89 10.24
N CYS A 225 1.87 -5.99 10.81
CA CYS A 225 2.86 -5.21 10.07
C CYS A 225 4.27 -5.73 10.39
N VAL A 226 5.08 -5.97 9.35
CA VAL A 226 6.41 -6.57 9.48
C VAL A 226 7.56 -5.57 9.29
N SER A 227 7.25 -4.29 9.12
CA SER A 227 8.25 -3.28 8.76
C SER A 227 9.39 -3.12 9.76
N GLN A 228 9.16 -3.45 11.02
CA GLN A 228 10.15 -3.35 12.10
C GLN A 228 10.77 -4.71 12.49
N MET A 229 10.42 -5.79 11.81
CA MET A 229 10.95 -7.14 12.06
C MET A 229 12.31 -7.31 11.35
N ASN A 230 13.38 -6.81 11.95
CA ASN A 230 14.70 -6.74 11.32
C ASN A 230 15.84 -7.35 12.14
N ARG A 231 15.54 -8.02 13.27
CA ARG A 231 16.50 -8.69 14.14
C ARG A 231 16.00 -10.06 14.54
N GLU A 232 16.88 -11.05 14.62
CA GLU A 232 16.52 -12.45 14.96
C GLU A 232 15.79 -12.54 16.30
N GLU A 233 16.23 -11.77 17.31
CA GLU A 233 15.63 -11.80 18.65
C GLU A 233 14.15 -11.39 18.63
N GLN A 234 13.71 -10.61 17.63
CA GLN A 234 12.30 -10.22 17.48
C GLN A 234 11.45 -11.39 16.99
N TYR A 235 11.98 -12.23 16.09
CA TYR A 235 11.29 -13.44 15.63
C TYR A 235 11.20 -14.47 16.75
N ASP A 236 12.29 -14.69 17.51
CA ASP A 236 12.28 -15.57 18.66
C ASP A 236 11.32 -15.12 19.75
N LEU A 237 11.26 -13.81 19.99
CA LEU A 237 10.33 -13.23 20.95
C LEU A 237 8.88 -13.41 20.48
N LEU A 238 8.60 -13.18 19.21
CA LEU A 238 7.27 -13.36 18.62
C LEU A 238 6.85 -14.83 18.71
N ASP A 239 7.72 -15.78 18.36
CA ASP A 239 7.45 -17.22 18.46
C ASP A 239 7.05 -17.64 19.87
N ARG A 240 7.82 -17.20 20.89
CA ARG A 240 7.48 -17.47 22.29
C ARG A 240 6.12 -16.90 22.69
N ARG A 241 5.82 -15.65 22.33
CA ARG A 241 4.57 -14.98 22.67
C ARG A 241 3.36 -15.65 21.99
N LEU A 242 3.49 -16.06 20.73
CA LEU A 242 2.44 -16.78 20.00
C LEU A 242 2.23 -18.18 20.59
N ARG A 243 3.27 -18.87 21.00
CA ARG A 243 3.18 -20.16 21.69
C ARG A 243 2.41 -20.03 23.00
N ASP A 244 2.77 -19.05 23.83
CA ASP A 244 2.13 -18.82 25.12
C ASP A 244 0.64 -18.45 24.92
N PHE A 245 0.35 -17.62 23.92
CA PHE A 245 -1.01 -17.33 23.48
C PHE A 245 -1.78 -18.61 23.10
N ALA A 246 -1.20 -19.44 22.22
CA ALA A 246 -1.86 -20.65 21.72
C ALA A 246 -2.14 -21.65 22.86
N GLN A 247 -1.23 -21.80 23.83
CA GLN A 247 -1.43 -22.67 24.99
C GLN A 247 -2.63 -22.26 25.84
N ASP A 248 -2.88 -20.97 26.01
CA ASP A 248 -3.98 -20.45 26.81
C ASP A 248 -5.33 -20.44 26.07
N TYR A 249 -5.30 -20.29 24.73
CA TYR A 249 -6.52 -20.20 23.91
C TYR A 249 -6.93 -21.50 23.20
N ALA A 250 -6.01 -22.46 23.03
CA ALA A 250 -6.36 -23.78 22.50
C ALA A 250 -7.20 -24.65 23.45
N ARG A 251 -7.28 -24.25 24.72
CA ARG A 251 -8.02 -24.97 25.79
C ARG A 251 -9.43 -24.41 26.03
N LYS A 252 -9.83 -23.40 25.28
CA LYS A 252 -11.16 -22.77 25.36
C LYS A 252 -11.98 -23.08 24.11
#